data_311f4242601c621e3a27959bbe2ed934
#
_entry.id   311f4242601c621e3a27959bbe2ed934
#
_cell.length_a   1.000
_cell.length_b   1.000
_cell.length_c   1.000
_cell.angle_alpha   90.00
_cell.angle_beta   90.00
_cell.angle_gamma   90.00
#
_symmetry.space_group_name_H-M   'P 1'
#
loop_
_entity.id
_entity.type
_entity.pdbx_description
1 polymer ?
#
loop_
_entity_poly.entity_id
_entity_poly.type
_entity_poly.pdbx_seq_one_letter_code
_entity_poly.pdbx_strand_id
1 'polypeptide(L)'
;EAPAHIAHAMRVAHASLVLGAAIGLETSALQDLGVGALLHDLGYAAPAQLKESVSRLPHVLGHAVIGARMLATRRGFHEAKVKRVLVALHHHRDLVNRTGSIPPLFGRIVRITEDYDNYTRSDAGGLSPPEAQSILVGGAGSKYDPVLVQAWINAVGRFPPGTLLELEDGRTVRTLSAVRSAETFATPRAFVVGEQGGWVPDYPELIDLAEVGRPVRVLRTFFPRERVYR
;
A
#
# COMPACT_ATOMS: atom_id res chain seq x y z
N GLU A 1 -5.70 -18.94 6.60
CA GLU A 1 -5.09 -17.62 6.31
C GLU A 1 -4.50 -17.62 4.89
N ALA A 2 -4.66 -16.52 4.16
CA ALA A 2 -4.01 -16.39 2.85
C ALA A 2 -2.49 -16.36 3.04
N PRO A 3 -1.72 -17.04 2.15
CA PRO A 3 -0.26 -16.93 2.16
C PRO A 3 0.19 -15.46 2.17
N ALA A 4 1.28 -15.14 2.87
CA ALA A 4 1.72 -13.75 3.11
C ALA A 4 1.86 -12.92 1.82
N HIS A 5 2.33 -13.55 0.72
CA HIS A 5 2.47 -12.88 -0.58
C HIS A 5 1.12 -12.58 -1.25
N ILE A 6 0.07 -13.40 -1.04
CA ILE A 6 -1.29 -13.11 -1.54
C ILE A 6 -1.89 -11.94 -0.76
N ALA A 7 -1.75 -11.94 0.56
CA ALA A 7 -2.22 -10.84 1.40
C ALA A 7 -1.52 -9.53 1.05
N HIS A 8 -0.20 -9.55 0.78
CA HIS A 8 0.55 -8.42 0.26
C HIS A 8 -0.01 -7.91 -1.06
N ALA A 9 -0.15 -8.79 -2.06
CA ALA A 9 -0.68 -8.40 -3.37
C ALA A 9 -2.09 -7.78 -3.28
N MET A 10 -2.95 -8.30 -2.41
CA MET A 10 -4.29 -7.74 -2.17
C MET A 10 -4.23 -6.34 -1.56
N ARG A 11 -3.35 -6.11 -0.56
CA ARG A 11 -3.19 -4.77 0.05
C ARG A 11 -2.61 -3.76 -0.92
N VAL A 12 -1.59 -4.16 -1.70
CA VAL A 12 -1.00 -3.31 -2.74
C VAL A 12 -2.03 -2.96 -3.81
N ALA A 13 -2.85 -3.94 -4.26
CA ALA A 13 -3.92 -3.67 -5.21
C ALA A 13 -4.96 -2.70 -4.66
N HIS A 14 -5.41 -2.91 -3.41
CA HIS A 14 -6.35 -2.00 -2.75
C HIS A 14 -5.78 -0.57 -2.65
N ALA A 15 -4.56 -0.43 -2.16
CA ALA A 15 -3.89 0.87 -2.03
C ALA A 15 -3.70 1.54 -3.41
N SER A 16 -3.36 0.77 -4.44
CA SER A 16 -3.23 1.27 -5.81
C SER A 16 -4.56 1.80 -6.36
N LEU A 17 -5.69 1.12 -6.06
CA LEU A 17 -7.01 1.59 -6.44
C LEU A 17 -7.39 2.88 -5.70
N VAL A 18 -7.05 3.00 -4.41
CA VAL A 18 -7.25 4.25 -3.65
C VAL A 18 -6.48 5.40 -4.27
N LEU A 19 -5.18 5.20 -4.58
CA LEU A 19 -4.38 6.24 -5.23
C LEU A 19 -4.86 6.55 -6.64
N GLY A 20 -5.20 5.53 -7.43
CA GLY A 20 -5.73 5.68 -8.78
C GLY A 20 -7.04 6.48 -8.80
N ALA A 21 -7.95 6.20 -7.88
CA ALA A 21 -9.21 6.95 -7.73
C ALA A 21 -8.95 8.40 -7.29
N ALA A 22 -8.00 8.62 -6.39
CA ALA A 22 -7.63 9.96 -5.90
C ALA A 22 -7.08 10.87 -7.00
N ILE A 23 -6.43 10.31 -8.02
CA ILE A 23 -5.95 11.06 -9.19
C ILE A 23 -6.96 11.09 -10.35
N GLY A 24 -8.18 10.59 -10.14
CA GLY A 24 -9.27 10.67 -11.11
C GLY A 24 -9.21 9.64 -12.23
N LEU A 25 -8.60 8.47 -12.03
CA LEU A 25 -8.65 7.41 -13.05
C LEU A 25 -10.08 6.89 -13.24
N GLU A 26 -10.47 6.71 -14.50
CA GLU A 26 -11.75 6.11 -14.87
C GLU A 26 -11.85 4.63 -14.45
N THR A 27 -13.07 4.11 -14.34
CA THR A 27 -13.34 2.73 -13.91
C THR A 27 -12.57 1.68 -14.68
N SER A 28 -12.48 1.81 -16.01
CA SER A 28 -11.71 0.88 -16.86
C SER A 28 -10.22 0.88 -16.54
N ALA A 29 -9.64 2.06 -16.30
CA ALA A 29 -8.25 2.22 -15.91
C ALA A 29 -7.99 1.68 -14.49
N LEU A 30 -8.93 1.87 -13.56
CA LEU A 30 -8.87 1.30 -12.22
C LEU A 30 -8.90 -0.23 -12.25
N GLN A 31 -9.74 -0.85 -13.10
CA GLN A 31 -9.76 -2.30 -13.30
C GLN A 31 -8.41 -2.82 -13.79
N ASP A 32 -7.82 -2.17 -14.80
CA ASP A 32 -6.52 -2.54 -15.34
C ASP A 32 -5.40 -2.37 -14.31
N LEU A 33 -5.42 -1.27 -13.54
CA LEU A 33 -4.48 -1.00 -12.46
C LEU A 33 -4.59 -2.05 -11.35
N GLY A 34 -5.81 -2.34 -10.90
CA GLY A 34 -6.05 -3.32 -9.83
C GLY A 34 -5.55 -4.71 -10.19
N VAL A 35 -5.85 -5.19 -11.41
CA VAL A 35 -5.32 -6.49 -11.89
C VAL A 35 -3.81 -6.44 -12.06
N GLY A 36 -3.25 -5.34 -12.58
CA GLY A 36 -1.81 -5.16 -12.69
C GLY A 36 -1.11 -5.22 -11.33
N ALA A 37 -1.66 -4.53 -10.34
CA ALA A 37 -1.15 -4.52 -8.97
C ALA A 37 -1.29 -5.89 -8.27
N LEU A 38 -2.37 -6.65 -8.50
CA LEU A 38 -2.48 -8.02 -7.99
C LEU A 38 -1.42 -8.97 -8.57
N LEU A 39 -0.95 -8.71 -9.78
CA LEU A 39 -0.01 -9.57 -10.50
C LEU A 39 1.42 -9.03 -10.53
N HIS A 40 1.73 -7.93 -9.83
CA HIS A 40 3.03 -7.29 -9.89
C HIS A 40 4.16 -8.25 -9.53
N ASP A 41 3.95 -9.08 -8.52
CA ASP A 41 4.88 -10.04 -7.96
C ASP A 41 4.76 -11.47 -8.50
N LEU A 42 4.02 -11.67 -9.61
CA LEU A 42 3.79 -13.00 -10.20
C LEU A 42 5.08 -13.79 -10.46
N GLY A 43 6.19 -13.09 -10.69
CA GLY A 43 7.49 -13.71 -10.93
C GLY A 43 8.02 -14.55 -9.77
N TYR A 44 7.61 -14.30 -8.55
CA TYR A 44 7.98 -15.15 -7.40
C TYR A 44 7.38 -16.56 -7.48
N ALA A 45 6.22 -16.70 -8.13
CA ALA A 45 5.58 -17.98 -8.37
C ALA A 45 6.13 -18.75 -9.58
N ALA A 46 7.17 -18.23 -10.26
CA ALA A 46 7.73 -18.82 -11.45
C ALA A 46 8.45 -20.15 -11.17
N PRO A 47 8.45 -21.10 -12.12
CA PRO A 47 9.28 -22.29 -12.06
C PRO A 47 10.77 -21.98 -11.95
N ALA A 48 11.55 -22.91 -11.36
CA ALA A 48 12.99 -22.75 -11.11
C ALA A 48 13.78 -22.39 -12.38
N GLN A 49 13.46 -23.00 -13.52
CA GLN A 49 14.11 -22.77 -14.81
C GLN A 49 14.00 -21.33 -15.28
N LEU A 50 12.84 -20.67 -15.04
CA LEU A 50 12.68 -19.26 -15.35
C LEU A 50 13.47 -18.37 -14.39
N LYS A 51 13.53 -18.72 -13.11
CA LYS A 51 14.33 -18.00 -12.11
C LYS A 51 15.82 -18.06 -12.42
N GLU A 52 16.32 -19.20 -12.87
CA GLU A 52 17.71 -19.38 -13.30
C GLU A 52 18.07 -18.49 -14.48
N SER A 53 17.16 -18.28 -15.44
CA SER A 53 17.38 -17.42 -16.62
C SER A 53 17.70 -15.97 -16.30
N VAL A 54 17.40 -15.50 -15.10
CA VAL A 54 17.63 -14.13 -14.61
C VAL A 54 18.52 -14.07 -13.37
N SER A 55 19.22 -15.16 -13.04
CA SER A 55 20.06 -15.30 -11.84
C SER A 55 21.17 -14.25 -11.72
N ARG A 56 21.56 -13.63 -12.83
CA ARG A 56 22.56 -12.53 -12.87
C ARG A 56 21.96 -11.16 -12.53
N LEU A 57 20.63 -11.03 -12.48
CA LEU A 57 19.97 -9.80 -12.09
C LEU A 57 19.86 -9.72 -10.57
N PRO A 58 19.86 -8.50 -9.99
CA PRO A 58 19.47 -8.32 -8.60
C PRO A 58 18.10 -8.98 -8.34
N HIS A 59 17.94 -9.64 -7.20
CA HIS A 59 16.74 -10.40 -6.85
C HIS A 59 15.44 -9.59 -7.05
N VAL A 60 15.48 -8.31 -6.69
CA VAL A 60 14.38 -7.34 -6.87
C VAL A 60 14.00 -7.13 -8.34
N LEU A 61 14.95 -7.20 -9.26
CA LEU A 61 14.69 -7.06 -10.70
C LEU A 61 14.36 -8.40 -11.37
N GLY A 62 14.87 -9.48 -10.84
CA GLY A 62 14.70 -10.83 -11.40
C GLY A 62 13.21 -11.22 -11.48
N HIS A 63 12.46 -11.11 -10.38
CA HIS A 63 11.04 -11.46 -10.37
C HIS A 63 10.19 -10.52 -11.25
N ALA A 64 10.55 -9.24 -11.32
CA ALA A 64 9.86 -8.26 -12.17
C ALA A 64 9.96 -8.64 -13.66
N VAL A 65 11.16 -9.01 -14.13
CA VAL A 65 11.40 -9.46 -15.50
C VAL A 65 10.66 -10.77 -15.76
N ILE A 66 10.73 -11.74 -14.85
CA ILE A 66 10.05 -13.03 -15.00
C ILE A 66 8.54 -12.84 -15.04
N GLY A 67 7.95 -12.06 -14.12
CA GLY A 67 6.53 -11.77 -14.08
C GLY A 67 6.03 -11.14 -15.37
N ALA A 68 6.77 -10.15 -15.87
CA ALA A 68 6.47 -9.52 -17.16
C ALA A 68 6.50 -10.53 -18.33
N ARG A 69 7.51 -11.43 -18.38
CA ARG A 69 7.59 -12.49 -19.40
C ARG A 69 6.43 -13.48 -19.29
N MET A 70 6.07 -13.91 -18.09
CA MET A 70 4.92 -14.81 -17.86
C MET A 70 3.61 -14.20 -18.34
N LEU A 71 3.40 -12.91 -18.09
CA LEU A 71 2.21 -12.18 -18.58
C LEU A 71 2.25 -11.98 -20.09
N ALA A 72 3.41 -11.64 -20.67
CA ALA A 72 3.58 -11.42 -22.09
C ALA A 72 3.30 -12.67 -22.94
N THR A 73 3.66 -13.85 -22.46
CA THR A 73 3.48 -15.14 -23.15
C THR A 73 2.04 -15.65 -23.17
N ARG A 74 1.12 -15.08 -22.36
CA ARG A 74 -0.29 -15.46 -22.42
C ARG A 74 -0.92 -15.11 -23.77
N ARG A 75 -1.87 -15.95 -24.26
CA ARG A 75 -2.55 -15.71 -25.51
C ARG A 75 -3.34 -14.39 -25.50
N GLY A 76 -3.51 -13.80 -26.66
CA GLY A 76 -4.21 -12.54 -26.88
C GLY A 76 -3.28 -11.31 -26.71
N PHE A 77 -3.50 -10.31 -27.54
CA PHE A 77 -2.84 -9.01 -27.50
C PHE A 77 -3.90 -7.92 -27.37
N HIS A 78 -3.93 -7.26 -26.22
CA HIS A 78 -4.86 -6.17 -25.93
C HIS A 78 -4.22 -5.21 -24.92
N GLU A 79 -4.70 -3.99 -24.88
CA GLU A 79 -4.15 -2.89 -24.09
C GLU A 79 -3.98 -3.24 -22.58
N ALA A 80 -5.01 -3.85 -22.00
CA ALA A 80 -4.98 -4.27 -20.59
C ALA A 80 -3.82 -5.24 -20.29
N LYS A 81 -3.47 -6.13 -21.22
CA LYS A 81 -2.32 -7.03 -21.08
C LYS A 81 -1.01 -6.24 -21.07
N VAL A 82 -0.86 -5.27 -21.98
CA VAL A 82 0.34 -4.42 -22.01
C VAL A 82 0.51 -3.66 -20.70
N LYS A 83 -0.57 -3.07 -20.17
CA LYS A 83 -0.55 -2.38 -18.88
C LYS A 83 -0.09 -3.29 -17.75
N ARG A 84 -0.59 -4.52 -17.65
CA ARG A 84 -0.19 -5.52 -16.63
C ARG A 84 1.29 -5.93 -16.77
N VAL A 85 1.77 -6.16 -17.99
CA VAL A 85 3.18 -6.45 -18.27
C VAL A 85 4.06 -5.28 -17.80
N LEU A 86 3.67 -4.04 -18.13
CA LEU A 86 4.41 -2.85 -17.73
C LEU A 86 4.41 -2.63 -16.21
N VAL A 87 3.32 -2.94 -15.51
CA VAL A 87 3.31 -2.92 -14.03
C VAL A 87 4.31 -3.92 -13.48
N ALA A 88 4.23 -5.20 -13.89
CA ALA A 88 5.15 -6.22 -13.42
C ALA A 88 6.62 -5.88 -13.69
N LEU A 89 6.93 -5.25 -14.84
CA LEU A 89 8.29 -4.89 -15.23
C LEU A 89 8.83 -3.66 -14.48
N HIS A 90 7.96 -2.71 -14.10
CA HIS A 90 8.38 -1.38 -13.68
C HIS A 90 8.05 -1.02 -12.22
N HIS A 91 7.37 -1.87 -11.45
CA HIS A 91 6.98 -1.54 -10.08
C HIS A 91 8.15 -1.28 -9.12
N HIS A 92 9.35 -1.77 -9.41
CA HIS A 92 10.57 -1.44 -8.67
C HIS A 92 11.43 -0.33 -9.27
N ARG A 93 10.97 0.28 -10.38
CA ARG A 93 11.79 1.27 -11.06
C ARG A 93 11.61 2.65 -10.44
N ASP A 94 12.73 3.27 -10.06
CA ASP A 94 12.74 4.62 -9.53
C ASP A 94 12.35 5.65 -10.62
N LEU A 95 11.79 6.77 -10.21
CA LEU A 95 11.42 7.88 -11.11
C LEU A 95 12.64 8.37 -11.88
N VAL A 96 13.73 8.66 -11.16
CA VAL A 96 15.03 8.98 -11.74
C VAL A 96 15.85 7.70 -11.81
N ASN A 97 16.17 7.25 -13.01
CA ASN A 97 16.86 6.00 -13.25
C ASN A 97 17.89 6.13 -14.38
N ARG A 98 18.77 5.12 -14.49
CA ARG A 98 19.88 5.13 -15.46
C ARG A 98 19.46 5.23 -16.93
N THR A 99 18.22 4.89 -17.27
CA THR A 99 17.74 4.94 -18.66
C THR A 99 17.21 6.32 -19.06
N GLY A 100 17.04 7.21 -18.09
CA GLY A 100 16.43 8.54 -18.30
C GLY A 100 14.95 8.52 -18.69
N SER A 101 14.32 7.34 -18.77
CA SER A 101 12.91 7.23 -19.12
C SER A 101 12.02 7.17 -17.88
N ILE A 102 10.94 7.94 -17.86
CA ILE A 102 9.95 7.92 -16.79
C ILE A 102 9.18 6.60 -16.85
N PRO A 103 9.07 5.85 -15.73
CA PRO A 103 8.25 4.64 -15.68
C PRO A 103 6.77 4.94 -15.99
N PRO A 104 6.03 3.99 -16.60
CA PRO A 104 4.61 4.14 -16.86
C PRO A 104 3.81 4.46 -15.59
N LEU A 105 2.70 5.20 -15.74
CA LEU A 105 1.89 5.69 -14.61
C LEU A 105 1.53 4.58 -13.62
N PHE A 106 1.02 3.45 -14.10
CA PHE A 106 0.63 2.34 -13.22
C PHE A 106 1.81 1.74 -12.45
N GLY A 107 2.99 1.65 -13.07
CA GLY A 107 4.21 1.24 -12.40
C GLY A 107 4.62 2.21 -11.28
N ARG A 108 4.47 3.52 -11.49
CA ARG A 108 4.75 4.56 -10.47
C ARG A 108 3.74 4.50 -9.31
N ILE A 109 2.46 4.23 -9.60
CA ILE A 109 1.42 4.03 -8.58
C ILE A 109 1.76 2.82 -7.72
N VAL A 110 1.99 1.66 -8.35
CA VAL A 110 2.28 0.41 -7.63
C VAL A 110 3.58 0.53 -6.83
N ARG A 111 4.60 1.24 -7.35
CA ARG A 111 5.85 1.52 -6.63
C ARG A 111 5.63 2.19 -5.28
N ILE A 112 4.76 3.18 -5.21
CA ILE A 112 4.44 3.91 -3.96
C ILE A 112 3.68 3.01 -3.00
N THR A 113 2.66 2.31 -3.48
CA THR A 113 1.75 1.52 -2.64
C THR A 113 2.39 0.22 -2.15
N GLU A 114 3.26 -0.38 -2.94
CA GLU A 114 4.08 -1.53 -2.55
C GLU A 114 5.08 -1.15 -1.46
N ASP A 115 5.85 -0.08 -1.66
CA ASP A 115 6.81 0.37 -0.66
C ASP A 115 6.10 0.79 0.64
N TYR A 116 4.93 1.43 0.56
CA TYR A 116 4.12 1.74 1.73
C TYR A 116 3.69 0.48 2.49
N ASP A 117 3.19 -0.57 1.79
CA ASP A 117 2.83 -1.84 2.43
C ASP A 117 4.07 -2.51 3.05
N ASN A 118 5.20 -2.52 2.35
CA ASN A 118 6.45 -3.08 2.85
C ASN A 118 6.97 -2.34 4.11
N TYR A 119 6.87 -1.02 4.16
CA TYR A 119 7.28 -0.23 5.33
C TYR A 119 6.37 -0.45 6.53
N THR A 120 5.07 -0.64 6.32
CA THR A 120 4.07 -0.79 7.40
C THR A 120 3.83 -2.24 7.83
N ARG A 121 4.51 -3.24 7.25
CA ARG A 121 4.34 -4.65 7.60
C ARG A 121 4.70 -4.92 9.06
N SER A 122 3.75 -5.50 9.79
CA SER A 122 3.89 -5.79 11.22
C SER A 122 4.81 -6.99 11.52
N ASP A 123 4.89 -7.96 10.63
CA ASP A 123 5.69 -9.18 10.78
C ASP A 123 7.21 -8.93 10.70
N ALA A 124 7.61 -7.80 10.14
CA ALA A 124 9.00 -7.35 10.04
C ALA A 124 9.36 -6.23 11.03
N GLY A 125 8.49 -5.93 12.02
CA GLY A 125 8.69 -4.76 12.89
C GLY A 125 8.40 -3.45 12.19
N GLY A 126 7.34 -3.41 11.35
CA GLY A 126 7.00 -2.33 10.44
C GLY A 126 6.86 -0.96 11.11
N LEU A 127 7.05 0.07 10.32
CA LEU A 127 6.90 1.46 10.71
C LEU A 127 5.43 1.82 10.94
N SER A 128 5.17 2.83 11.73
CA SER A 128 3.83 3.43 11.77
C SER A 128 3.48 4.07 10.42
N PRO A 129 2.19 4.19 10.07
CA PRO A 129 1.78 4.82 8.83
C PRO A 129 2.36 6.22 8.59
N PRO A 130 2.42 7.14 9.59
CA PRO A 130 3.08 8.43 9.41
C PRO A 130 4.59 8.35 9.15
N GLU A 131 5.30 7.39 9.76
CA GLU A 131 6.73 7.17 9.50
C GLU A 131 6.94 6.68 8.05
N ALA A 132 6.13 5.73 7.59
CA ALA A 132 6.16 5.25 6.21
C ALA A 132 5.87 6.39 5.20
N GLN A 133 4.87 7.24 5.48
CA GLN A 133 4.60 8.42 4.67
C GLN A 133 5.78 9.39 4.63
N SER A 134 6.48 9.60 5.75
CA SER A 134 7.68 10.45 5.81
C SER A 134 8.79 9.94 4.89
N ILE A 135 8.97 8.60 4.80
CA ILE A 135 9.93 8.00 3.85
C ILE A 135 9.50 8.23 2.41
N LEU A 136 8.21 8.09 2.09
CA LEU A 136 7.70 8.37 0.74
C LEU A 136 7.95 9.82 0.33
N VAL A 137 7.71 10.78 1.25
CA VAL A 137 7.99 12.21 1.03
C VAL A 137 9.47 12.44 0.81
N GLY A 138 10.34 11.85 1.63
CA GLY A 138 11.79 11.97 1.48
C GLY A 138 12.34 11.43 0.16
N GLY A 139 11.64 10.46 -0.47
CA GLY A 139 11.99 9.91 -1.78
C GLY A 139 11.32 10.59 -2.97
N ALA A 140 10.44 11.57 -2.73
CA ALA A 140 9.72 12.27 -3.80
C ALA A 140 10.68 13.05 -4.72
N GLY A 141 10.46 12.95 -6.02
CA GLY A 141 11.31 13.57 -7.06
C GLY A 141 12.56 12.75 -7.42
N SER A 142 12.91 11.72 -6.66
CA SER A 142 14.01 10.80 -6.98
C SER A 142 13.53 9.37 -7.19
N LYS A 143 12.99 8.76 -6.17
CA LYS A 143 12.45 7.39 -6.18
C LYS A 143 10.99 7.37 -6.61
N TYR A 144 10.20 8.30 -6.10
CA TYR A 144 8.77 8.38 -6.31
C TYR A 144 8.37 9.64 -7.08
N ASP A 145 7.26 9.53 -7.81
CA ASP A 145 6.62 10.69 -8.43
C ASP A 145 6.04 11.61 -7.33
N PRO A 146 6.48 12.88 -7.26
CA PRO A 146 6.06 13.79 -6.19
C PRO A 146 4.56 14.10 -6.20
N VAL A 147 3.95 14.14 -7.40
CA VAL A 147 2.52 14.37 -7.55
C VAL A 147 1.72 13.18 -7.01
N LEU A 148 2.16 11.96 -7.29
CA LEU A 148 1.51 10.75 -6.79
C LEU A 148 1.72 10.58 -5.28
N VAL A 149 2.89 10.94 -4.73
CA VAL A 149 3.11 10.93 -3.27
C VAL A 149 2.17 11.92 -2.58
N GLN A 150 2.04 13.14 -3.12
CA GLN A 150 1.10 14.12 -2.56
C GLN A 150 -0.34 13.64 -2.65
N ALA A 151 -0.75 13.05 -3.79
CA ALA A 151 -2.09 12.49 -3.97
C ALA A 151 -2.35 11.34 -2.99
N TRP A 152 -1.37 10.47 -2.75
CA TRP A 152 -1.46 9.40 -1.77
C TRP A 152 -1.73 9.94 -0.36
N ILE A 153 -0.90 10.88 0.09
CA ILE A 153 -1.04 11.48 1.43
C ILE A 153 -2.39 12.18 1.58
N ASN A 154 -2.83 12.91 0.55
CA ASN A 154 -4.12 13.58 0.57
C ASN A 154 -5.28 12.58 0.62
N ALA A 155 -5.16 11.43 -0.05
CA ALA A 155 -6.21 10.41 -0.08
C ALA A 155 -6.36 9.66 1.24
N VAL A 156 -5.24 9.31 1.90
CA VAL A 156 -5.26 8.46 3.09
C VAL A 156 -5.20 9.25 4.40
N GLY A 157 -4.78 10.52 4.36
CA GLY A 157 -4.65 11.40 5.51
C GLY A 157 -3.41 11.11 6.37
N ARG A 158 -3.29 11.89 7.46
CA ARG A 158 -2.20 11.74 8.43
C ARG A 158 -2.22 10.39 9.14
N PHE A 159 -3.40 9.87 9.40
CA PHE A 159 -3.63 8.60 10.09
C PHE A 159 -4.49 7.70 9.20
N PRO A 160 -3.89 6.97 8.25
CA PRO A 160 -4.61 6.09 7.35
C PRO A 160 -5.52 5.09 8.07
N PRO A 161 -6.58 4.58 7.41
CA PRO A 161 -7.44 3.55 7.98
C PRO A 161 -6.64 2.35 8.51
N GLY A 162 -7.00 1.91 9.73
CA GLY A 162 -6.29 0.84 10.43
C GLY A 162 -5.18 1.32 11.37
N THR A 163 -4.83 2.60 11.39
CA THR A 163 -3.83 3.15 12.32
C THR A 163 -4.34 3.04 13.76
N LEU A 164 -3.50 2.54 14.66
CA LEU A 164 -3.77 2.53 16.09
C LEU A 164 -3.23 3.81 16.73
N LEU A 165 -4.09 4.49 17.49
CA LEU A 165 -3.77 5.72 18.18
C LEU A 165 -4.10 5.58 19.66
N GLU A 166 -3.27 6.15 20.52
CA GLU A 166 -3.55 6.36 21.93
C GLU A 166 -4.04 7.80 22.14
N LEU A 167 -5.16 7.95 22.80
CA LEU A 167 -5.77 9.25 23.13
C LEU A 167 -5.29 9.74 24.49
N GLU A 168 -5.51 11.05 24.77
CA GLU A 168 -5.15 11.67 26.05
C GLU A 168 -5.85 11.04 27.26
N ASP A 169 -7.05 10.50 27.06
CA ASP A 169 -7.85 9.83 28.08
C ASP A 169 -7.46 8.35 28.30
N GLY A 170 -6.42 7.86 27.62
CA GLY A 170 -5.91 6.49 27.71
C GLY A 170 -6.65 5.48 26.85
N ARG A 171 -7.64 5.89 26.06
CA ARG A 171 -8.29 5.00 25.10
C ARG A 171 -7.36 4.70 23.91
N THR A 172 -7.40 3.47 23.44
CA THR A 172 -6.78 3.06 22.18
C THR A 172 -7.85 2.97 21.11
N VAL A 173 -7.60 3.64 19.97
CA VAL A 173 -8.57 3.69 18.87
C VAL A 173 -7.94 3.21 17.57
N ARG A 174 -8.76 2.67 16.67
CA ARG A 174 -8.37 2.28 15.32
C ARG A 174 -9.09 3.16 14.30
N THR A 175 -8.33 3.85 13.47
CA THR A 175 -8.87 4.73 12.43
C THR A 175 -9.63 3.96 11.35
N LEU A 176 -10.72 4.54 10.85
CA LEU A 176 -11.64 3.90 9.90
C LEU A 176 -11.74 4.59 8.56
N SER A 177 -11.77 5.92 8.57
CA SER A 177 -12.16 6.68 7.38
C SER A 177 -10.98 7.26 6.65
N ALA A 178 -11.08 7.25 5.31
CA ALA A 178 -10.27 8.10 4.46
C ALA A 178 -10.64 9.59 4.65
N VAL A 179 -9.76 10.45 4.20
CA VAL A 179 -9.94 11.91 4.20
C VAL A 179 -11.20 12.28 3.39
N ARG A 180 -12.07 13.07 3.98
CA ARG A 180 -13.25 13.64 3.31
C ARG A 180 -13.15 15.15 3.10
N SER A 181 -12.33 15.79 3.91
CA SER A 181 -12.07 17.24 3.86
C SER A 181 -10.71 17.53 4.47
N ALA A 182 -10.23 18.77 4.33
CA ALA A 182 -9.00 19.23 5.00
C ALA A 182 -9.08 19.08 6.53
N GLU A 183 -10.26 19.21 7.11
CA GLU A 183 -10.49 19.07 8.56
C GLU A 183 -10.29 17.61 9.02
N THR A 184 -10.77 16.65 8.24
CA THR A 184 -10.65 15.21 8.57
C THR A 184 -9.28 14.61 8.23
N PHE A 185 -8.37 15.40 7.66
CA PHE A 185 -7.02 14.97 7.32
C PHE A 185 -6.23 14.45 8.53
N ALA A 186 -6.35 15.12 9.68
CA ALA A 186 -5.65 14.78 10.92
C ALA A 186 -6.57 14.19 12.01
N THR A 187 -7.88 14.22 11.79
CA THR A 187 -8.90 13.81 12.76
C THR A 187 -9.90 12.84 12.13
N PRO A 188 -9.47 11.61 11.74
CA PRO A 188 -10.38 10.64 11.15
C PRO A 188 -11.38 10.11 12.19
N ARG A 189 -12.45 9.48 11.70
CA ARG A 189 -13.29 8.63 12.55
C ARG A 189 -12.53 7.38 12.94
N ALA A 190 -12.79 6.88 14.15
CA ALA A 190 -12.12 5.72 14.69
C ALA A 190 -13.05 4.86 15.57
N PHE A 191 -12.74 3.58 15.68
CA PHE A 191 -13.33 2.72 16.70
C PHE A 191 -12.47 2.68 17.95
N VAL A 192 -13.09 2.77 19.12
CA VAL A 192 -12.43 2.46 20.41
C VAL A 192 -12.20 0.95 20.46
N VAL A 193 -10.94 0.54 20.52
CA VAL A 193 -10.53 -0.87 20.53
C VAL A 193 -9.82 -1.28 21.81
N GLY A 194 -9.54 -0.34 22.72
CA GLY A 194 -8.95 -0.60 24.02
C GLY A 194 -9.15 0.55 25.00
N GLU A 195 -9.29 0.23 26.28
CA GLU A 195 -9.38 1.16 27.40
C GLU A 195 -8.44 0.72 28.51
N GLN A 196 -7.68 1.67 29.09
CA GLN A 196 -6.78 1.44 30.24
C GLN A 196 -5.91 0.17 30.13
N GLY A 197 -5.41 -0.14 28.91
CA GLY A 197 -4.56 -1.30 28.66
C GLY A 197 -5.29 -2.62 28.40
N GLY A 198 -6.63 -2.63 28.40
CA GLY A 198 -7.47 -3.76 28.02
C GLY A 198 -8.12 -3.55 26.65
N TRP A 199 -8.46 -4.65 25.95
CA TRP A 199 -9.23 -4.58 24.71
C TRP A 199 -10.72 -4.50 25.02
N VAL A 200 -11.44 -3.61 24.27
CA VAL A 200 -12.90 -3.51 24.36
C VAL A 200 -13.52 -4.65 23.57
N PRO A 201 -14.43 -5.45 24.18
CA PRO A 201 -15.10 -6.55 23.47
C PRO A 201 -16.25 -6.07 22.58
N ASP A 202 -16.62 -6.90 21.66
CA ASP A 202 -17.83 -7.12 20.84
C ASP A 202 -18.54 -5.93 20.12
N TYR A 203 -18.63 -4.72 20.67
CA TYR A 203 -19.26 -3.57 20.02
C TYR A 203 -18.43 -2.31 20.20
N PRO A 204 -17.43 -2.08 19.35
CA PRO A 204 -16.56 -0.92 19.48
C PRO A 204 -17.33 0.38 19.26
N GLU A 205 -17.21 1.33 20.17
CA GLU A 205 -17.74 2.67 20.05
C GLU A 205 -17.10 3.38 18.84
N LEU A 206 -17.93 3.98 17.99
CA LEU A 206 -17.48 4.84 16.91
C LEU A 206 -17.35 6.27 17.42
N ILE A 207 -16.16 6.83 17.31
CA ILE A 207 -15.87 8.20 17.72
C ILE A 207 -15.36 9.04 16.54
N ASP A 208 -15.58 10.34 16.62
CA ASP A 208 -14.97 11.33 15.73
C ASP A 208 -13.80 12.01 16.47
N LEU A 209 -12.59 11.86 15.95
CA LEU A 209 -11.40 12.45 16.60
C LEU A 209 -11.39 13.99 16.54
N ALA A 210 -12.24 14.61 15.71
CA ALA A 210 -12.43 16.05 15.74
C ALA A 210 -13.16 16.53 17.00
N GLU A 211 -14.03 15.68 17.58
CA GLU A 211 -14.84 16.01 18.76
C GLU A 211 -14.15 15.59 20.08
N VAL A 212 -13.40 14.49 20.06
CA VAL A 212 -12.88 13.83 21.27
C VAL A 212 -11.49 14.34 21.68
N GLY A 213 -10.77 15.01 20.80
CA GLY A 213 -9.43 15.54 21.07
C GLY A 213 -8.31 14.91 20.24
N ARG A 214 -7.12 15.43 20.40
CA ARG A 214 -5.97 15.03 19.58
C ARG A 214 -5.35 13.72 20.07
N PRO A 215 -4.91 12.83 19.14
CA PRO A 215 -4.15 11.65 19.53
C PRO A 215 -2.79 12.07 20.11
N VAL A 216 -2.41 11.50 21.25
CA VAL A 216 -1.14 11.78 21.92
C VAL A 216 -0.04 10.95 21.30
N ARG A 217 -0.35 9.71 20.90
CA ARG A 217 0.64 8.76 20.42
C ARG A 217 0.12 7.88 19.30
N VAL A 218 0.93 7.72 18.25
CA VAL A 218 0.72 6.67 17.25
C VAL A 218 1.33 5.39 17.77
N LEU A 219 0.51 4.39 17.99
CA LEU A 219 0.98 3.05 18.34
C LEU A 219 1.48 2.38 17.04
N ARG A 220 2.60 1.66 17.14
CA ARG A 220 3.03 0.80 16.02
C ARG A 220 1.89 -0.17 15.73
N THR A 221 1.59 -0.38 14.46
CA THR A 221 0.52 -1.28 14.03
C THR A 221 0.81 -2.70 14.50
N PHE A 222 0.41 -3.01 15.73
CA PHE A 222 0.27 -4.38 16.17
C PHE A 222 -1.09 -4.87 15.67
N PHE A 223 -1.09 -5.68 14.62
CA PHE A 223 -2.16 -6.66 14.49
C PHE A 223 -1.79 -7.80 15.43
N PRO A 224 -2.43 -7.91 16.60
CA PRO A 224 -2.21 -9.08 17.44
C PRO A 224 -2.75 -10.28 16.66
N ARG A 225 -1.86 -11.18 16.23
CA ARG A 225 -2.21 -12.42 15.54
C ARG A 225 -3.12 -13.34 16.35
N GLU A 226 -3.39 -13.04 17.62
CA GLU A 226 -3.93 -14.01 18.54
C GLU A 226 -5.36 -13.77 19.05
N ARG A 227 -6.07 -12.71 18.68
CA ARG A 227 -7.43 -12.48 19.24
C ARG A 227 -8.45 -11.85 18.29
N VAL A 228 -8.44 -12.18 17.03
CA VAL A 228 -9.48 -11.61 16.16
C VAL A 228 -10.73 -12.48 16.06
N TYR A 229 -10.74 -13.71 16.43
CA TYR A 229 -11.97 -14.53 16.49
C TYR A 229 -11.78 -15.72 17.46
N ARG A 230 -12.31 -15.65 18.64
CA ARG A 230 -12.95 -16.77 19.32
C ARG A 230 -14.44 -16.54 19.37
#